data_473384f05325e3080c963812299e17c3
#
_entry.id   473384f05325e3080c963812299e17c3
#
_cell.length_a   1.000
_cell.length_b   1.000
_cell.length_c   1.000
_cell.angle_alpha   90.00
_cell.angle_beta   90.00
_cell.angle_gamma   90.00
#
_symmetry.space_group_name_H-M   'P 1'
#
loop_
_entity.id
_entity.type
_entity.pdbx_description
1 polymer ?
#
loop_
_entity_poly.entity_id
_entity_poly.type
_entity_poly.pdbx_seq_one_letter_code
_entity_poly.pdbx_strand_id
1 'polypeptide(L)' 'MDPTTIRIIAGVLFVVIVIIIVARRKKMASKRKPGP' A
#
# COMPACT_ATOMS: atom_id res chain seq x y z
N MET A 1 -6.44 13.94 21.65
CA MET A 1 -5.65 13.62 20.48
C MET A 1 -5.78 14.69 19.45
N ASP A 2 -4.65 15.12 18.96
CA ASP A 2 -4.65 16.20 17.99
C ASP A 2 -5.06 15.70 16.63
N PRO A 3 -5.75 16.53 15.87
CA PRO A 3 -6.12 16.14 14.51
C PRO A 3 -4.90 15.84 13.66
N THR A 4 -3.78 16.47 13.96
CA THR A 4 -2.55 16.22 13.21
C THR A 4 -2.06 14.81 13.44
N THR A 5 -2.11 14.33 14.67
CA THR A 5 -1.69 12.97 14.99
C THR A 5 -2.54 11.96 14.27
N ILE A 6 -3.84 12.17 14.28
CA ILE A 6 -4.77 11.26 13.60
C ILE A 6 -4.47 11.22 12.11
N ARG A 7 -4.16 12.36 11.54
CA ARG A 7 -3.87 12.44 10.13
C ARG A 7 -2.59 11.70 9.76
N ILE A 8 -1.58 11.83 10.61
CA ILE A 8 -0.30 11.15 10.36
C ILE A 8 -0.51 9.65 10.42
N ILE A 9 -1.22 9.18 11.41
CA ILE A 9 -1.48 7.75 11.55
C ILE A 9 -2.26 7.23 10.35
N ALA A 10 -3.28 7.95 9.93
CA ALA A 10 -4.07 7.54 8.79
C ALA A 10 -3.22 7.51 7.52
N GLY A 11 -2.35 8.49 7.35
CA GLY A 11 -1.48 8.53 6.20
C GLY A 11 -0.52 7.36 6.16
N VAL A 12 0.08 7.05 7.30
CA VAL A 12 1.02 5.93 7.39
C VAL A 12 0.31 4.62 7.07
N LEU A 13 -0.85 4.43 7.65
CA LEU A 13 -1.62 3.21 7.40
C LEU A 13 -1.97 3.08 5.92
N PHE A 14 -2.39 4.18 5.33
CA PHE A 14 -2.75 4.18 3.93
C PHE A 14 -1.57 3.79 3.05
N VAL A 15 -0.41 4.39 3.32
CA VAL A 15 0.80 4.09 2.56
C VAL A 15 1.18 2.62 2.70
N VAL A 16 1.12 2.10 3.92
CA VAL A 16 1.46 0.69 4.15
C VAL A 16 0.53 -0.21 3.36
N ILE A 17 -0.75 0.07 3.37
CA ILE A 17 -1.72 -0.75 2.65
C ILE A 17 -1.42 -0.70 1.15
N VAL A 18 -1.15 0.47 0.63
CA VAL A 18 -0.87 0.61 -0.80
C VAL A 18 0.38 -0.18 -1.17
N ILE A 19 1.42 -0.08 -0.35
CA ILE A 19 2.66 -0.81 -0.60
C ILE A 19 2.40 -2.31 -0.62
N ILE A 20 1.62 -2.80 0.33
CA ILE A 20 1.31 -4.22 0.40
C ILE A 20 0.56 -4.65 -0.86
N ILE A 21 -0.43 -3.87 -1.27
CA ILE A 21 -1.22 -4.20 -2.44
C ILE A 21 -0.32 -4.26 -3.68
N VAL A 22 0.53 -3.27 -3.85
CA VAL A 22 1.41 -3.21 -5.01
C VAL A 22 2.38 -4.38 -4.98
N ALA A 23 2.95 -4.67 -3.83
CA ALA A 23 3.89 -5.78 -3.71
C ALA A 23 3.25 -7.11 -4.05
N ARG A 24 2.02 -7.31 -3.59
CA ARG A 24 1.32 -8.54 -3.87
C ARG A 24 0.99 -8.67 -5.34
N ARG A 25 0.60 -7.57 -5.96
CA ARG A 25 0.29 -7.59 -7.38
C ARG A 25 1.51 -7.91 -8.20
N LYS A 26 2.64 -7.37 -7.83
CA LYS A 26 3.88 -7.65 -8.53
C LYS A 26 4.25 -9.12 -8.42
N LYS A 27 4.05 -9.67 -7.25
CA LYS A 27 4.36 -11.07 -7.05
C LYS A 27 3.49 -11.95 -7.90
N MET A 28 2.23 -11.61 -8.02
CA MET A 28 1.33 -12.37 -8.86
C MET A 28 1.64 -12.20 -10.33
N ALA A 29 1.98 -11.00 -10.71
CA ALA A 29 2.31 -10.73 -12.10
C ALA A 29 3.59 -11.42 -12.51
N SER A 30 4.46 -11.67 -11.57
CA SER A 30 5.71 -12.35 -11.85
C SER A 30 5.46 -13.77 -12.32
N LYS A 31 4.48 -14.42 -11.77
CA LYS A 31 4.16 -15.76 -12.15
C LYS A 31 3.45 -15.80 -13.48
N ARG A 32 2.60 -14.82 -13.71
CA ARG A 32 1.88 -14.75 -14.94
C ARG A 32 2.56 -13.79 -15.85
N LYS A 33 1.96 -13.58 -16.96
CA LYS A 33 2.44 -12.60 -17.85
C LYS A 33 2.33 -11.23 -17.20
N PRO A 34 3.39 -10.49 -17.10
CA PRO A 34 3.33 -9.17 -16.54
C PRO A 34 2.61 -8.26 -17.52
N GLY A 35 1.34 -8.22 -17.40
CA GLY A 35 0.60 -7.38 -18.27
C GLY A 35 0.71 -5.95 -17.84
N PRO A 36 0.67 -5.02 -18.68
CA PRO A 36 0.68 -3.61 -18.33
C PRO A 36 -0.60 -3.24 -17.69
#